data_c4d83f806adb6e0a093497800427cb7f
#
_entry.id   c4d83f806adb6e0a093497800427cb7f
#
_cell.length_a   1.000
_cell.length_b   1.000
_cell.length_c   1.000
_cell.angle_alpha   90.00
_cell.angle_beta   90.00
_cell.angle_gamma   90.00
#
_symmetry.space_group_name_H-M   'P 1'
#
loop_
_entity.id
_entity.type
_entity.pdbx_description
1 polymer ?
#
loop_
_entity_poly.entity_id
_entity_poly.type
_entity_poly.pdbx_seq_one_letter_code
_entity_poly.pdbx_strand_id
1 'polypeptide(L)'
;MDIGKLKSVRTIREFFELKDGTEIKEGTRSFLEAMTEVRIDPGCDIVTVGHDSEDGMYIILSGTADVYSAENTLINTLSEGDFIGELGLINEDCRKATVRARDEVVCANIAKPLFDRLAAENRKIYGTFMNMLYNKTTKLVTERERIRSELAIATRIQTGCLEDDFTVFERLPDV
;
A
#
# COMPACT_ATOMS: atom_id res chain seq x y z
N MET A 1 -12.79 -11.86 15.10
CA MET A 1 -11.35 -11.61 15.21
C MET A 1 -10.97 -11.02 16.57
N ASP A 2 -9.72 -11.25 17.07
CA ASP A 2 -9.30 -10.67 18.36
C ASP A 2 -9.04 -9.17 18.25
N ILE A 3 -9.84 -8.37 18.96
CA ILE A 3 -9.74 -6.90 18.96
C ILE A 3 -8.40 -6.42 19.56
N GLY A 4 -7.82 -7.18 20.51
CA GLY A 4 -6.51 -6.86 21.09
C GLY A 4 -5.41 -6.85 20.04
N LYS A 5 -5.41 -7.85 19.16
CA LYS A 5 -4.49 -7.98 18.04
C LYS A 5 -4.69 -6.86 17.00
N LEU A 6 -5.94 -6.49 16.72
CA LEU A 6 -6.23 -5.37 15.82
C LEU A 6 -5.76 -4.02 16.38
N LYS A 7 -5.89 -3.81 17.69
CA LYS A 7 -5.39 -2.59 18.36
C LYS A 7 -3.88 -2.45 18.34
N SER A 8 -3.10 -3.51 18.19
CA SER A 8 -1.63 -3.41 18.11
C SER A 8 -1.20 -2.72 16.80
N VAL A 9 -1.96 -2.88 15.73
CA VAL A 9 -1.64 -2.30 14.42
C VAL A 9 -2.00 -0.81 14.39
N ARG A 10 -0.97 0.04 14.22
CA ARG A 10 -1.11 1.51 14.24
C ARG A 10 -2.16 2.01 13.26
N THR A 11 -2.17 1.50 12.04
CA THR A 11 -3.11 1.89 10.99
C THR A 11 -4.56 1.64 11.39
N ILE A 12 -4.84 0.49 12.04
CA ILE A 12 -6.17 0.17 12.54
C ILE A 12 -6.58 1.11 13.67
N ARG A 13 -5.66 1.43 14.58
CA ARG A 13 -5.93 2.41 15.65
C ARG A 13 -6.30 3.77 15.09
N GLU A 14 -5.54 4.25 14.11
CA GLU A 14 -5.78 5.55 13.46
C GLU A 14 -7.10 5.54 12.69
N PHE A 15 -7.37 4.46 11.93
CA PHE A 15 -8.57 4.30 11.13
C PHE A 15 -9.86 4.32 11.97
N PHE A 16 -9.87 3.56 13.06
CA PHE A 16 -11.05 3.46 13.94
C PHE A 16 -11.02 4.42 15.12
N GLU A 17 -10.06 5.35 15.19
CA GLU A 17 -9.86 6.29 16.30
C GLU A 17 -9.79 5.58 17.67
N LEU A 18 -9.15 4.39 17.71
CA LEU A 18 -9.04 3.59 18.92
C LEU A 18 -7.99 4.18 19.86
N LYS A 19 -8.44 4.87 20.90
CA LYS A 19 -7.56 5.41 21.95
C LYS A 19 -7.41 4.41 23.08
N ASP A 20 -6.21 4.37 23.70
CA ASP A 20 -5.98 3.56 24.87
C ASP A 20 -6.88 4.04 26.03
N GLY A 21 -7.51 3.08 26.73
CA GLY A 21 -8.40 3.35 27.85
C GLY A 21 -9.80 3.87 27.48
N THR A 22 -10.10 4.05 26.18
CA THR A 22 -11.42 4.48 25.72
C THR A 22 -12.26 3.27 25.32
N GLU A 23 -13.52 3.24 25.75
CA GLU A 23 -14.49 2.22 25.35
C GLU A 23 -14.78 2.34 23.85
N ILE A 24 -14.67 1.20 23.14
CA ILE A 24 -14.96 1.13 21.70
C ILE A 24 -16.47 1.19 21.54
N LYS A 25 -16.96 2.11 20.70
CA LYS A 25 -18.38 2.19 20.35
C LYS A 25 -18.87 0.87 19.79
N GLU A 26 -20.10 0.47 20.15
CA GLU A 26 -20.69 -0.84 19.79
C GLU A 26 -20.63 -1.11 18.28
N GLY A 27 -20.97 -0.14 17.42
CA GLY A 27 -20.89 -0.30 15.96
C GLY A 27 -19.46 -0.54 15.47
N THR A 28 -18.45 0.13 16.04
CA THR A 28 -17.04 -0.11 15.71
C THR A 28 -16.58 -1.48 16.18
N ARG A 29 -16.99 -1.88 17.38
CA ARG A 29 -16.69 -3.21 17.94
C ARG A 29 -17.23 -4.32 17.04
N SER A 30 -18.53 -4.26 16.72
CA SER A 30 -19.21 -5.22 15.84
C SER A 30 -18.53 -5.32 14.47
N PHE A 31 -18.07 -4.21 13.92
CA PHE A 31 -17.33 -4.20 12.66
C PHE A 31 -15.95 -4.89 12.79
N LEU A 32 -15.17 -4.56 13.83
CA LEU A 32 -13.87 -5.18 14.05
C LEU A 32 -13.97 -6.69 14.28
N GLU A 33 -15.01 -7.14 14.99
CA GLU A 33 -15.29 -8.56 15.22
C GLU A 33 -15.70 -9.30 13.93
N ALA A 34 -16.36 -8.60 13.00
CA ALA A 34 -16.78 -9.15 11.72
C ALA A 34 -15.65 -9.27 10.68
N MET A 35 -14.48 -8.66 10.92
CA MET A 35 -13.29 -8.90 10.08
C MET A 35 -12.84 -10.35 10.20
N THR A 36 -12.32 -10.91 9.10
CA THR A 36 -11.80 -12.29 9.07
C THR A 36 -10.27 -12.28 9.09
N GLU A 37 -9.66 -13.07 9.98
CA GLU A 37 -8.21 -13.30 9.93
C GLU A 37 -7.90 -14.32 8.83
N VAL A 38 -6.97 -13.95 7.95
CA VAL A 38 -6.49 -14.82 6.85
C VAL A 38 -4.98 -14.96 7.01
N ARG A 39 -4.49 -16.19 6.92
CA ARG A 39 -3.05 -16.52 6.91
C ARG A 39 -2.67 -16.97 5.54
N ILE A 40 -1.58 -16.44 5.02
CA ILE A 40 -1.06 -16.69 3.68
C ILE A 40 0.36 -17.20 3.82
N ASP A 41 0.61 -18.37 3.25
CA ASP A 41 1.94 -18.99 3.23
C ASP A 41 2.90 -18.22 2.31
N PRO A 42 4.22 -18.28 2.59
CA PRO A 42 5.22 -17.69 1.73
C PRO A 42 5.09 -18.14 0.28
N GLY A 43 5.18 -17.20 -0.66
CA GLY A 43 5.08 -17.44 -2.10
C GLY A 43 3.65 -17.55 -2.65
N CYS A 44 2.62 -17.53 -1.79
CA CYS A 44 1.22 -17.51 -2.23
C CYS A 44 0.73 -16.10 -2.53
N ASP A 45 -0.14 -15.97 -3.52
CA ASP A 45 -0.76 -14.70 -3.88
C ASP A 45 -1.91 -14.37 -2.92
N ILE A 46 -1.90 -13.16 -2.38
CA ILE A 46 -2.98 -12.59 -1.57
C ILE A 46 -4.09 -12.08 -2.49
N VAL A 47 -3.69 -11.40 -3.56
CA VAL A 47 -4.55 -10.97 -4.66
C VAL A 47 -3.79 -11.13 -5.97
N THR A 48 -4.49 -11.41 -7.07
CA THR A 48 -3.91 -11.63 -8.39
C THR A 48 -4.46 -10.62 -9.40
N VAL A 49 -3.58 -9.99 -10.18
CA VAL A 49 -3.94 -9.04 -11.22
C VAL A 49 -5.01 -9.62 -12.17
N GLY A 50 -6.00 -8.82 -12.52
CA GLY A 50 -7.10 -9.21 -13.41
C GLY A 50 -8.25 -10.00 -12.75
N HIS A 51 -8.08 -10.52 -11.53
CA HIS A 51 -9.17 -11.13 -10.79
C HIS A 51 -10.15 -10.04 -10.29
N ASP A 52 -11.39 -10.44 -10.00
CA ASP A 52 -12.36 -9.53 -9.39
C ASP A 52 -11.94 -9.15 -7.96
N SER A 53 -12.64 -8.18 -7.38
CA SER A 53 -12.36 -7.63 -6.06
C SER A 53 -13.48 -7.89 -5.05
N GLU A 54 -14.34 -8.90 -5.29
CA GLU A 54 -15.48 -9.24 -4.43
C GLU A 54 -15.06 -9.68 -3.02
N ASP A 55 -13.85 -10.25 -2.91
CA ASP A 55 -13.24 -10.63 -1.64
C ASP A 55 -12.90 -9.43 -0.73
N GLY A 56 -12.97 -8.19 -1.27
CA GLY A 56 -12.78 -6.98 -0.52
C GLY A 56 -11.32 -6.53 -0.42
N MET A 57 -10.91 -6.00 0.74
CA MET A 57 -9.56 -5.54 1.01
C MET A 57 -8.94 -6.27 2.20
N TYR A 58 -7.61 -6.17 2.29
CA TYR A 58 -6.84 -6.75 3.38
C TYR A 58 -5.97 -5.69 4.05
N ILE A 59 -5.77 -5.81 5.36
CA ILE A 59 -4.81 -5.04 6.14
C ILE A 59 -3.77 -6.02 6.66
N ILE A 60 -2.48 -5.79 6.38
CA ILE A 60 -1.40 -6.63 6.88
C ILE A 60 -1.27 -6.42 8.39
N LEU A 61 -1.41 -7.49 9.16
CA LEU A 61 -1.24 -7.52 10.60
C LEU A 61 0.17 -7.93 11.00
N SER A 62 0.82 -8.78 10.19
CA SER A 62 2.22 -9.18 10.34
C SER A 62 2.72 -9.80 9.03
N GLY A 63 4.04 -9.80 8.85
CA GLY A 63 4.70 -10.30 7.64
C GLY A 63 4.91 -9.22 6.58
N THR A 64 5.46 -9.63 5.44
CA THR A 64 5.78 -8.78 4.30
C THR A 64 5.26 -9.38 3.00
N ALA A 65 4.80 -8.53 2.08
CA ALA A 65 4.29 -8.94 0.78
C ALA A 65 4.85 -8.07 -0.34
N ASP A 66 5.14 -8.68 -1.47
CA ASP A 66 5.64 -8.02 -2.67
C ASP A 66 4.52 -7.73 -3.67
N VAL A 67 4.55 -6.53 -4.23
CA VAL A 67 3.59 -6.08 -5.25
C VAL A 67 4.22 -6.15 -6.61
N TYR A 68 3.59 -6.88 -7.53
CA TYR A 68 4.03 -7.07 -8.91
C TYR A 68 3.06 -6.41 -9.88
N SER A 69 3.61 -5.78 -10.93
CA SER A 69 2.82 -5.28 -12.07
C SER A 69 2.21 -6.43 -12.88
N ALA A 70 1.39 -6.10 -13.90
CA ALA A 70 0.86 -7.08 -14.84
C ALA A 70 1.97 -7.80 -15.63
N GLU A 71 3.12 -7.15 -15.83
CA GLU A 71 4.31 -7.70 -16.48
C GLU A 71 5.23 -8.48 -15.51
N ASN A 72 4.73 -8.81 -14.31
CA ASN A 72 5.47 -9.51 -13.25
C ASN A 72 6.76 -8.79 -12.79
N THR A 73 6.76 -7.46 -12.84
CA THR A 73 7.86 -6.63 -12.33
C THR A 73 7.55 -6.21 -10.89
N LEU A 74 8.51 -6.39 -9.98
CA LEU A 74 8.39 -5.91 -8.59
C LEU A 74 8.32 -4.39 -8.57
N ILE A 75 7.23 -3.83 -8.04
CA ILE A 75 6.99 -2.38 -7.99
C ILE A 75 6.98 -1.82 -6.56
N ASN A 76 6.69 -2.66 -5.56
CA ASN A 76 6.66 -2.24 -4.16
C ASN A 76 6.76 -3.44 -3.22
N THR A 77 7.05 -3.18 -1.94
CA THR A 77 6.93 -4.14 -0.84
C THR A 77 6.06 -3.53 0.25
N LEU A 78 5.12 -4.32 0.76
CA LEU A 78 4.15 -3.96 1.80
C LEU A 78 4.51 -4.67 3.10
N SER A 79 4.16 -4.05 4.23
CA SER A 79 4.44 -4.52 5.58
C SER A 79 3.27 -4.29 6.52
N GLU A 80 3.44 -4.58 7.81
CA GLU A 80 2.42 -4.36 8.84
C GLU A 80 1.78 -2.97 8.73
N GLY A 81 0.45 -2.93 8.73
CA GLY A 81 -0.36 -1.73 8.62
C GLY A 81 -0.64 -1.28 7.19
N ASP A 82 -0.05 -1.91 6.17
CA ASP A 82 -0.38 -1.61 4.78
C ASP A 82 -1.68 -2.27 4.33
N PHE A 83 -2.32 -1.64 3.33
CA PHE A 83 -3.55 -2.10 2.70
C PHE A 83 -3.28 -2.82 1.39
N ILE A 84 -4.09 -3.83 1.09
CA ILE A 84 -4.06 -4.58 -0.17
C ILE A 84 -5.47 -4.60 -0.76
N GLY A 85 -5.60 -4.21 -2.03
CA GLY A 85 -6.84 -4.33 -2.79
C GLY A 85 -7.90 -3.28 -2.47
N GLU A 86 -7.53 -2.19 -1.81
CA GLU A 86 -8.41 -1.08 -1.41
C GLU A 86 -9.11 -0.41 -2.61
N LEU A 87 -8.46 -0.37 -3.77
CA LEU A 87 -9.02 0.24 -4.98
C LEU A 87 -10.24 -0.54 -5.50
N GLY A 88 -10.27 -1.85 -5.31
CA GLY A 88 -11.40 -2.68 -5.70
C GLY A 88 -12.68 -2.41 -4.91
N LEU A 89 -12.57 -1.88 -3.68
CA LEU A 89 -13.73 -1.45 -2.91
C LEU A 89 -14.42 -0.20 -3.46
N ILE A 90 -13.64 0.67 -4.11
CA ILE A 90 -14.10 1.98 -4.56
C ILE A 90 -14.63 1.92 -6.00
N ASN A 91 -13.91 1.24 -6.89
CA ASN A 91 -14.15 1.33 -8.33
C ASN A 91 -14.84 0.10 -8.94
N GLU A 92 -15.10 -0.96 -8.15
CA GLU A 92 -15.63 -2.25 -8.63
C GLU A 92 -14.81 -2.86 -9.79
N ASP A 93 -13.56 -2.48 -9.88
CA ASP A 93 -12.61 -2.88 -10.92
C ASP A 93 -11.86 -4.16 -10.53
N CYS A 94 -11.36 -4.88 -11.53
CA CYS A 94 -10.41 -5.97 -11.32
C CYS A 94 -9.15 -5.49 -10.60
N ARG A 95 -8.47 -6.42 -9.92
CA ARG A 95 -7.18 -6.20 -9.26
C ARG A 95 -6.16 -5.64 -10.26
N LYS A 96 -5.47 -4.56 -9.91
CA LYS A 96 -4.51 -3.86 -10.80
C LYS A 96 -3.08 -4.39 -10.67
N ALA A 97 -2.81 -5.18 -9.64
CA ALA A 97 -1.51 -5.79 -9.36
C ALA A 97 -1.67 -7.14 -8.69
N THR A 98 -0.64 -7.96 -8.75
CA THR A 98 -0.51 -9.18 -7.93
C THR A 98 0.25 -8.83 -6.66
N VAL A 99 -0.28 -9.25 -5.52
CA VAL A 99 0.41 -9.12 -4.22
C VAL A 99 0.70 -10.51 -3.70
N ARG A 100 1.99 -10.82 -3.51
CA ARG A 100 2.48 -12.14 -3.11
C ARG A 100 3.17 -12.07 -1.75
N ALA A 101 2.85 -13.00 -0.87
CA ALA A 101 3.49 -13.13 0.42
C ALA A 101 4.98 -13.48 0.24
N ARG A 102 5.88 -12.67 0.83
CA ARG A 102 7.32 -12.93 0.85
C ARG A 102 7.69 -13.88 1.98
N ASP A 103 7.06 -13.72 3.13
CA ASP A 103 7.11 -14.59 4.30
C ASP A 103 5.67 -14.96 4.72
N GLU A 104 5.46 -15.59 5.89
CA GLU A 104 4.11 -15.83 6.38
C GLU A 104 3.42 -14.50 6.65
N VAL A 105 2.34 -14.22 5.94
CA VAL A 105 1.55 -12.99 6.09
C VAL A 105 0.24 -13.29 6.80
N VAL A 106 -0.05 -12.50 7.83
CA VAL A 106 -1.37 -12.51 8.50
C VAL A 106 -2.08 -11.23 8.16
N CYS A 107 -3.29 -11.34 7.62
CA CYS A 107 -4.13 -10.21 7.23
C CYS A 107 -5.46 -10.18 7.98
N ALA A 108 -5.99 -8.98 8.17
CA ALA A 108 -7.42 -8.77 8.43
C ALA A 108 -8.13 -8.49 7.11
N ASN A 109 -9.06 -9.36 6.72
CA ASN A 109 -9.89 -9.16 5.54
C ASN A 109 -11.16 -8.37 5.91
N ILE A 110 -11.45 -7.36 5.09
CA ILE A 110 -12.67 -6.57 5.11
C ILE A 110 -13.41 -6.85 3.80
N ALA A 111 -14.33 -7.81 3.83
CA ALA A 111 -15.15 -8.14 2.67
C ALA A 111 -15.99 -6.93 2.21
N LYS A 112 -16.23 -6.82 0.89
CA LYS A 112 -16.99 -5.70 0.31
C LYS A 112 -18.33 -5.43 1.00
N PRO A 113 -19.21 -6.43 1.27
CA PRO A 113 -20.48 -6.19 1.95
C PRO A 113 -20.32 -5.61 3.36
N LEU A 114 -19.24 -6.00 4.07
CA LEU A 114 -18.94 -5.49 5.40
C LEU A 114 -18.52 -4.01 5.32
N PHE A 115 -17.70 -3.66 4.33
CA PHE A 115 -17.28 -2.28 4.08
C PHE A 115 -18.47 -1.38 3.69
N ASP A 116 -19.33 -1.84 2.78
CA ASP A 116 -20.52 -1.09 2.32
C ASP A 116 -21.48 -0.81 3.48
N ARG A 117 -21.68 -1.78 4.38
CA ARG A 117 -22.47 -1.58 5.60
C ARG A 117 -21.84 -0.51 6.50
N LEU A 118 -20.52 -0.59 6.72
CA LEU A 118 -19.82 0.42 7.52
C LEU A 118 -19.94 1.81 6.92
N ALA A 119 -19.78 1.93 5.61
CA ALA A 119 -19.90 3.20 4.88
C ALA A 119 -21.31 3.80 5.02
N ALA A 120 -22.35 2.97 4.98
CA ALA A 120 -23.73 3.39 5.14
C ALA A 120 -24.06 3.81 6.58
N GLU A 121 -23.59 3.06 7.58
CA GLU A 121 -23.88 3.28 8.99
C GLU A 121 -23.02 4.37 9.64
N ASN A 122 -21.79 4.58 9.15
CA ASN A 122 -20.83 5.48 9.75
C ASN A 122 -20.08 6.34 8.74
N ARG A 123 -20.70 7.42 8.29
CA ARG A 123 -20.13 8.37 7.33
C ARG A 123 -18.78 8.96 7.75
N LYS A 124 -18.51 9.06 9.06
CA LYS A 124 -17.22 9.55 9.58
C LYS A 124 -16.09 8.56 9.31
N ILE A 125 -16.33 7.27 9.55
CA ILE A 125 -15.32 6.21 9.28
C ILE A 125 -15.05 6.13 7.78
N TYR A 126 -16.07 6.20 6.93
CA TYR A 126 -15.89 6.27 5.47
C TYR A 126 -15.00 7.46 5.06
N GLY A 127 -15.28 8.67 5.61
CA GLY A 127 -14.46 9.85 5.35
C GLY A 127 -13.02 9.68 5.81
N THR A 128 -12.79 9.07 6.96
CA THR A 128 -11.43 8.77 7.47
C THR A 128 -10.71 7.80 6.53
N PHE A 129 -11.39 6.74 6.06
CA PHE A 129 -10.84 5.79 5.10
C PHE A 129 -10.44 6.46 3.79
N MET A 130 -11.32 7.28 3.21
CA MET A 130 -11.03 8.04 1.99
C MET A 130 -9.83 8.98 2.16
N ASN A 131 -9.72 9.66 3.30
CA ASN A 131 -8.57 10.52 3.60
C ASN A 131 -7.27 9.72 3.72
N MET A 132 -7.30 8.52 4.32
CA MET A 132 -6.12 7.65 4.41
C MET A 132 -5.67 7.18 3.03
N LEU A 133 -6.60 6.76 2.16
CA LEU A 133 -6.29 6.39 0.77
C LEU A 133 -5.69 7.56 -0.01
N TYR A 134 -6.29 8.74 0.10
CA TYR A 134 -5.79 9.95 -0.53
C TYR A 134 -4.35 10.26 -0.09
N ASN A 135 -4.09 10.24 1.22
CA ASN A 135 -2.75 10.51 1.75
C ASN A 135 -1.72 9.47 1.30
N LYS A 136 -2.10 8.17 1.25
CA LYS A 136 -1.24 7.10 0.73
C LYS A 136 -0.90 7.33 -0.74
N THR A 137 -1.89 7.62 -1.57
CA THR A 137 -1.71 7.87 -3.00
C THR A 137 -0.86 9.11 -3.26
N THR A 138 -1.12 10.21 -2.56
CA THR A 138 -0.36 11.47 -2.70
C THR A 138 1.09 11.28 -2.29
N LYS A 139 1.36 10.57 -1.19
CA LYS A 139 2.72 10.27 -0.74
C LYS A 139 3.51 9.47 -1.78
N LEU A 140 2.88 8.47 -2.40
CA LEU A 140 3.51 7.66 -3.46
C LEU A 140 3.82 8.49 -4.72
N VAL A 141 2.93 9.40 -5.12
CA VAL A 141 3.15 10.30 -6.27
C VAL A 141 4.32 11.24 -5.99
N THR A 142 4.33 11.88 -4.83
CA THR A 142 5.39 12.83 -4.43
C THR A 142 6.76 12.13 -4.36
N GLU A 143 6.83 10.93 -3.82
CA GLU A 143 8.08 10.16 -3.75
C GLU A 143 8.58 9.76 -5.15
N ARG A 144 7.69 9.33 -6.04
CA ARG A 144 8.04 9.05 -7.45
C ARG A 144 8.57 10.28 -8.18
N GLU A 145 7.95 11.44 -7.99
CA GLU A 145 8.40 12.70 -8.60
C GLU A 145 9.77 13.11 -8.05
N ARG A 146 10.01 12.93 -6.75
CA ARG A 146 11.30 13.17 -6.13
C ARG A 146 12.40 12.31 -6.72
N ILE A 147 12.19 10.98 -6.77
CA ILE A 147 13.15 10.03 -7.35
C ILE A 147 13.42 10.36 -8.81
N ARG A 148 12.40 10.70 -9.58
CA ARG A 148 12.54 11.08 -10.99
C ARG A 148 13.38 12.37 -11.17
N SER A 149 13.21 13.36 -10.30
CA SER A 149 13.99 14.60 -10.33
C SER A 149 15.45 14.36 -9.92
N GLU A 150 15.69 13.52 -8.89
CA GLU A 150 17.05 13.15 -8.45
C GLU A 150 17.81 12.39 -9.55
N LEU A 151 17.15 11.45 -10.24
CA LEU A 151 17.72 10.73 -11.39
C LEU A 151 18.04 11.68 -12.56
N ALA A 152 17.15 12.64 -12.86
CA ALA A 152 17.38 13.62 -13.92
C ALA A 152 18.59 14.50 -13.61
N ILE A 153 18.78 14.92 -12.35
CA ILE A 153 19.94 15.68 -11.90
C ILE A 153 21.21 14.85 -12.02
N ALA A 154 21.19 13.58 -11.55
CA ALA A 154 22.34 12.69 -11.62
C ALA A 154 22.78 12.43 -13.08
N THR A 155 21.83 12.19 -13.98
CA THR A 155 22.11 12.02 -15.41
C THR A 155 22.74 13.27 -16.02
N ARG A 156 22.25 14.46 -15.64
CA ARG A 156 22.77 15.74 -16.13
C ARG A 156 24.21 16.00 -15.65
N ILE A 157 24.52 15.63 -14.42
CA ILE A 157 25.88 15.72 -13.87
C ILE A 157 26.82 14.76 -14.62
N GLN A 158 26.42 13.51 -14.85
CA GLN A 158 27.23 12.55 -15.60
C GLN A 158 27.51 13.02 -17.05
N THR A 159 26.50 13.55 -17.74
CA THR A 159 26.65 14.07 -19.10
C THR A 159 27.56 15.30 -19.12
N GLY A 160 27.43 16.23 -18.18
CA GLY A 160 28.28 17.41 -18.07
C GLY A 160 29.73 17.06 -17.77
N CYS A 161 30.00 16.10 -16.89
CA CYS A 161 31.37 15.62 -16.61
C CYS A 161 32.02 14.92 -17.81
N LEU A 162 31.25 14.29 -18.70
CA LEU A 162 31.75 13.64 -19.90
C LEU A 162 32.12 14.67 -21.00
N GLU A 163 31.39 15.80 -21.09
CA GLU A 163 31.69 16.87 -22.06
C GLU A 163 32.95 17.64 -21.68
N ASP A 164 33.25 17.85 -20.40
CA ASP A 164 34.44 18.57 -19.93
C ASP A 164 35.72 17.74 -20.09
N ASP A 165 35.65 16.41 -20.12
CA ASP A 165 36.84 15.55 -20.21
C ASP A 165 37.39 15.42 -21.65
N PHE A 166 36.56 15.67 -22.67
CA PHE A 166 37.00 15.60 -24.08
C PHE A 166 37.63 16.88 -24.61
N THR A 167 37.37 18.04 -24.04
CA THR A 167 37.94 19.31 -24.48
C THR A 167 39.41 19.48 -24.11
N VAL A 168 39.94 18.67 -23.20
CA VAL A 168 41.35 18.69 -22.79
C VAL A 168 42.28 18.08 -23.84
N PHE A 169 41.80 17.14 -24.68
CA PHE A 169 42.59 16.48 -25.71
C PHE A 169 42.70 17.21 -27.03
N GLU A 170 41.88 18.22 -27.30
CA GLU A 170 41.97 19.05 -28.53
C GLU A 170 43.04 20.15 -28.48
N ARG A 171 43.80 20.32 -27.37
CA ARG A 171 44.81 21.36 -27.19
C ARG A 171 46.24 20.87 -27.13
N LEU A 172 46.57 19.74 -27.74
CA LEU A 172 47.95 19.35 -27.95
C LEU A 172 48.42 19.96 -29.29
N PRO A 173 49.40 20.86 -29.29
CA PRO A 173 49.97 21.36 -30.54
C PRO A 173 50.76 20.24 -31.19
N ASP A 174 50.57 20.08 -32.51
CA ASP A 174 51.36 19.21 -33.36
C ASP A 174 52.83 19.52 -33.17
N VAL A 175 53.63 18.51 -32.78
CA VAL A 175 55.09 18.50 -32.78
C VAL A 175 55.59 17.76 -34.00
#